data_a458ec6258d2761d142f31694a1a942d
#
_entry.id   a458ec6258d2761d142f31694a1a942d
#
_cell.length_a   1.000
_cell.length_b   1.000
_cell.length_c   1.000
_cell.angle_alpha   90.00
_cell.angle_beta   90.00
_cell.angle_gamma   90.00
#
_symmetry.space_group_name_H-M   'P 1'
#
loop_
_entity.id
_entity.type
_entity.pdbx_description
1 polymer ?
#
loop_
_entity_poly.entity_id
_entity_poly.type
_entity_poly.pdbx_seq_one_letter_code
_entity_poly.pdbx_strand_id
1 'polypeptide(L)'
;MTIYISAGHHSTFKGARHLDFWEHDEALLWRDELVSLLGEKGKAVAAPPADVVAITDEELKDPEARARVETAARMYKLNQINKAEDARLAVEVHFNSLDTTQTLPAERGCLTYYYPGSQSGRRMAQQVQEVMRQYFTPDLGAYDGYVQMNKTMGVIWFLATTKCPALIIEPQFIDRKEDIQSKRHDCCVALATV
;
A
#
# COMPACT_ATOMS: atom_id res chain seq x y z
N MET A 1 16.61 10.14 9.15
CA MET A 1 16.07 8.96 8.46
C MET A 1 14.83 9.40 7.73
N THR A 2 14.76 9.25 6.41
CA THR A 2 13.59 9.67 5.61
C THR A 2 12.76 8.47 5.22
N ILE A 3 11.45 8.56 5.47
CA ILE A 3 10.44 7.53 5.17
C ILE A 3 9.57 8.06 4.04
N TYR A 4 9.50 7.33 2.94
CA TYR A 4 8.65 7.64 1.80
C TYR A 4 7.33 6.88 1.93
N ILE A 5 6.21 7.62 1.97
CA ILE A 5 4.87 7.05 2.09
C ILE A 5 4.15 7.20 0.75
N SER A 6 3.69 6.10 0.20
CA SER A 6 2.92 5.99 -1.04
C SER A 6 1.50 5.53 -0.74
N ALA A 7 0.52 6.04 -1.48
CA ALA A 7 -0.80 5.44 -1.55
C ALA A 7 -0.81 4.33 -2.60
N GLY A 8 -1.48 3.23 -2.33
CA GLY A 8 -1.73 2.17 -3.30
C GLY A 8 -2.56 2.68 -4.48
N HIS A 9 -2.47 1.98 -5.60
CA HIS A 9 -3.22 2.31 -6.82
C HIS A 9 -2.99 3.73 -7.36
N HIS A 10 -3.94 4.30 -8.10
CA HIS A 10 -3.91 5.67 -8.62
C HIS A 10 -5.32 6.13 -9.06
N SER A 11 -5.48 7.40 -9.40
CA SER A 11 -6.79 8.04 -9.64
C SER A 11 -7.66 7.36 -10.71
N THR A 12 -7.07 6.72 -11.71
CA THR A 12 -7.80 6.02 -12.78
C THR A 12 -8.16 4.58 -12.39
N PHE A 13 -7.27 3.89 -11.65
CA PHE A 13 -7.51 2.55 -11.11
C PHE A 13 -7.40 2.61 -9.59
N LYS A 14 -8.54 2.84 -8.95
CA LYS A 14 -8.60 3.13 -7.50
C LYS A 14 -8.52 1.89 -6.60
N GLY A 15 -8.22 0.72 -7.18
CA GLY A 15 -8.18 -0.53 -6.43
C GLY A 15 -9.57 -1.04 -6.05
N ALA A 16 -9.66 -1.64 -4.88
CA ALA A 16 -10.89 -2.19 -4.36
C ALA A 16 -11.92 -1.10 -4.02
N ARG A 17 -13.20 -1.49 -4.05
CA ARG A 17 -14.33 -0.60 -3.76
C ARG A 17 -15.35 -1.31 -2.87
N HIS A 18 -15.84 -0.58 -1.89
CA HIS A 18 -17.04 -0.94 -1.15
C HIS A 18 -18.01 0.24 -1.13
N LEU A 19 -19.19 0.10 -1.77
CA LEU A 19 -20.17 1.18 -1.98
C LEU A 19 -19.53 2.40 -2.69
N ASP A 20 -19.46 3.54 -2.00
CA ASP A 20 -18.82 4.79 -2.43
C ASP A 20 -17.38 4.95 -1.95
N PHE A 21 -16.84 3.95 -1.27
CA PHE A 21 -15.54 3.97 -0.62
C PHE A 21 -14.49 3.26 -1.46
N TRP A 22 -13.46 3.98 -1.88
CA TRP A 22 -12.40 3.49 -2.75
C TRP A 22 -11.08 3.36 -2.00
N GLU A 23 -10.37 2.28 -2.25
CA GLU A 23 -9.08 1.98 -1.65
C GLU A 23 -8.05 3.10 -1.84
N HIS A 24 -7.87 3.57 -3.08
CA HIS A 24 -6.90 4.63 -3.36
C HIS A 24 -7.21 5.93 -2.63
N ASP A 25 -8.49 6.33 -2.58
CA ASP A 25 -8.89 7.59 -1.96
C ASP A 25 -8.61 7.56 -0.44
N GLU A 26 -8.85 6.42 0.21
CA GLU A 26 -8.54 6.26 1.62
C GLU A 26 -7.03 6.12 1.87
N ALA A 27 -6.31 5.40 1.00
CA ALA A 27 -4.85 5.29 1.09
C ALA A 27 -4.15 6.66 0.97
N LEU A 28 -4.69 7.59 0.19
CA LEU A 28 -4.21 8.98 0.14
C LEU A 28 -4.37 9.69 1.50
N LEU A 29 -5.51 9.52 2.17
CA LEU A 29 -5.74 10.12 3.49
C LEU A 29 -4.76 9.58 4.53
N TRP A 30 -4.52 8.28 4.53
CA TRP A 30 -3.53 7.64 5.41
C TRP A 30 -2.11 8.12 5.12
N ARG A 31 -1.72 8.18 3.84
CA ARG A 31 -0.42 8.71 3.42
C ARG A 31 -0.19 10.12 3.95
N ASP A 32 -1.15 11.01 3.72
CA ASP A 32 -1.02 12.42 4.06
C ASP A 32 -0.97 12.63 5.58
N GLU A 33 -1.73 11.86 6.33
CA GLU A 33 -1.73 11.88 7.78
C GLU A 33 -0.41 11.35 8.36
N LEU A 34 0.09 10.21 7.88
CA LEU A 34 1.39 9.66 8.29
C LEU A 34 2.53 10.63 7.98
N VAL A 35 2.55 11.25 6.81
CA VAL A 35 3.57 12.25 6.44
C VAL A 35 3.50 13.46 7.37
N SER A 36 2.30 13.95 7.67
CA SER A 36 2.11 15.06 8.61
C SER A 36 2.64 14.75 10.00
N LEU A 37 2.35 13.56 10.53
CA LEU A 37 2.78 13.10 11.84
C LEU A 37 4.29 12.83 11.93
N LEU A 38 4.89 12.31 10.86
CA LEU A 38 6.33 12.08 10.77
C LEU A 38 7.14 13.38 10.62
N GLY A 39 6.50 14.49 10.24
CA GLY A 39 7.14 15.79 10.04
C GLY A 39 8.30 15.70 9.04
N GLU A 40 9.49 16.20 9.41
CA GLU A 40 10.67 16.19 8.54
C GLU A 40 11.16 14.80 8.11
N LYS A 41 10.76 13.74 8.82
CA LYS A 41 11.12 12.37 8.49
C LYS A 41 10.21 11.77 7.41
N GLY A 42 9.00 12.29 7.24
CA GLY A 42 8.00 11.78 6.31
C GLY A 42 8.03 12.53 4.98
N LYS A 43 7.98 11.79 3.86
CA LYS A 43 7.81 12.36 2.53
C LYS A 43 6.72 11.63 1.78
N ALA A 44 5.73 12.38 1.31
CA ALA A 44 4.70 11.83 0.44
C ALA A 44 5.30 11.51 -0.94
N VAL A 45 5.03 10.30 -1.45
CA VAL A 45 5.23 9.98 -2.86
C VAL A 45 4.09 10.61 -3.64
N ALA A 46 4.42 11.50 -4.58
CA ALA A 46 3.42 12.17 -5.38
C ALA A 46 2.63 11.18 -6.24
N ALA A 47 1.33 11.40 -6.35
CA ALA A 47 0.50 10.66 -7.27
C ALA A 47 0.96 10.87 -8.72
N PRO A 48 0.81 9.87 -9.61
CA PRO A 48 1.08 10.06 -11.03
C PRO A 48 0.20 11.19 -11.59
N PRO A 49 0.77 12.10 -12.40
CA PRO A 49 -0.01 13.16 -13.03
C PRO A 49 -0.99 12.60 -14.06
N ALA A 50 -2.01 13.38 -14.41
CA ALA A 50 -3.11 12.91 -15.23
C ALA A 50 -2.68 12.36 -16.60
N ASP A 51 -1.66 12.95 -17.21
CA ASP A 51 -1.11 12.50 -18.51
C ASP A 51 -0.41 11.13 -18.45
N VAL A 52 0.16 10.79 -17.28
CA VAL A 52 0.78 9.46 -17.05
C VAL A 52 -0.27 8.36 -16.92
N VAL A 53 -1.45 8.70 -16.38
CA VAL A 53 -2.54 7.74 -16.13
C VAL A 53 -3.74 7.95 -17.03
N ALA A 54 -3.57 8.75 -18.10
CA ALA A 54 -4.62 8.97 -19.08
C ALA A 54 -4.96 7.67 -19.81
N ILE A 55 -6.26 7.38 -19.86
CA ILE A 55 -6.82 6.25 -20.59
C ILE A 55 -8.28 6.57 -20.94
N THR A 56 -8.70 6.27 -22.14
CA THR A 56 -10.09 6.47 -22.57
C THR A 56 -10.99 5.33 -22.06
N ASP A 57 -12.30 5.55 -22.04
CA ASP A 57 -13.28 4.51 -21.65
C ASP A 57 -13.21 3.27 -22.55
N GLU A 58 -12.82 3.45 -23.82
CA GLU A 58 -12.64 2.33 -24.76
C GLU A 58 -11.38 1.53 -24.43
N GLU A 59 -10.26 2.22 -24.20
CA GLU A 59 -9.00 1.59 -23.80
C GLU A 59 -9.10 0.91 -22.43
N LEU A 60 -9.99 1.39 -21.53
CA LEU A 60 -10.25 0.73 -20.26
C LEU A 60 -10.74 -0.71 -20.38
N LYS A 61 -11.36 -1.05 -21.51
CA LYS A 61 -11.83 -2.41 -21.82
C LYS A 61 -10.71 -3.32 -22.30
N ASP A 62 -9.59 -2.74 -22.74
CA ASP A 62 -8.41 -3.48 -23.20
C ASP A 62 -7.46 -3.78 -22.00
N PRO A 63 -7.25 -5.08 -21.67
CA PRO A 63 -6.35 -5.46 -20.56
C PRO A 63 -4.90 -5.00 -20.76
N GLU A 64 -4.40 -4.91 -22.00
CA GLU A 64 -3.04 -4.48 -22.29
C GLU A 64 -2.87 -2.98 -22.06
N ALA A 65 -3.86 -2.17 -22.49
CA ALA A 65 -3.87 -0.74 -22.23
C ALA A 65 -3.93 -0.44 -20.74
N ARG A 66 -4.77 -1.16 -19.99
CA ARG A 66 -4.82 -1.07 -18.52
C ARG A 66 -3.48 -1.39 -17.88
N ALA A 67 -2.86 -2.52 -18.22
CA ALA A 67 -1.58 -2.94 -17.70
C ALA A 67 -0.46 -1.93 -17.99
N ARG A 68 -0.48 -1.29 -19.17
CA ARG A 68 0.47 -0.23 -19.54
C ARG A 68 0.34 0.98 -18.61
N VAL A 69 -0.87 1.46 -18.37
CA VAL A 69 -1.14 2.63 -17.51
C VAL A 69 -0.79 2.31 -16.05
N GLU A 70 -1.17 1.15 -15.54
CA GLU A 70 -0.77 0.71 -14.20
C GLU A 70 0.74 0.64 -14.05
N THR A 71 1.45 0.11 -15.05
CA THR A 71 2.90 0.04 -15.03
C THR A 71 3.52 1.43 -15.02
N ALA A 72 3.04 2.35 -15.85
CA ALA A 72 3.51 3.73 -15.89
C ALA A 72 3.30 4.43 -14.52
N ALA A 73 2.14 4.26 -13.91
CA ALA A 73 1.83 4.82 -12.60
C ALA A 73 2.76 4.28 -11.50
N ARG A 74 2.99 2.96 -11.49
CA ARG A 74 3.92 2.31 -10.55
C ARG A 74 5.35 2.81 -10.74
N MET A 75 5.82 2.89 -12.00
CA MET A 75 7.16 3.39 -12.31
C MET A 75 7.34 4.85 -11.90
N TYR A 76 6.32 5.68 -12.07
CA TYR A 76 6.35 7.07 -11.63
C TYR A 76 6.59 7.19 -10.12
N LYS A 77 5.82 6.46 -9.32
CA LYS A 77 5.97 6.42 -7.86
C LYS A 77 7.35 5.91 -7.44
N LEU A 78 7.79 4.78 -7.99
CA LEU A 78 9.08 4.18 -7.66
C LEU A 78 10.27 5.05 -8.02
N ASN A 79 10.21 5.76 -9.13
CA ASN A 79 11.29 6.65 -9.54
C ASN A 79 11.54 7.77 -8.55
N GLN A 80 10.51 8.25 -7.84
CA GLN A 80 10.68 9.24 -6.79
C GLN A 80 11.45 8.67 -5.61
N ILE A 81 11.09 7.46 -5.16
CA ILE A 81 11.74 6.77 -4.04
C ILE A 81 13.18 6.39 -4.41
N ASN A 82 13.37 5.75 -5.56
CA ASN A 82 14.65 5.17 -5.96
C ASN A 82 15.71 6.19 -6.39
N LYS A 83 15.30 7.41 -6.75
CA LYS A 83 16.20 8.55 -7.01
C LYS A 83 16.57 9.31 -5.75
N ALA A 84 15.86 9.09 -4.65
CA ALA A 84 16.12 9.77 -3.40
C ALA A 84 17.29 9.11 -2.65
N GLU A 85 18.40 9.84 -2.48
CA GLU A 85 19.58 9.34 -1.79
C GLU A 85 19.36 9.17 -0.27
N ASP A 86 18.38 9.89 0.27
CA ASP A 86 18.04 9.89 1.69
C ASP A 86 16.96 8.85 2.07
N ALA A 87 16.40 8.12 1.11
CA ALA A 87 15.38 7.11 1.36
C ALA A 87 15.92 5.97 2.24
N ARG A 88 15.29 5.74 3.39
CA ARG A 88 15.66 4.68 4.35
C ARG A 88 14.57 3.64 4.53
N LEU A 89 13.33 4.01 4.24
CA LEU A 89 12.17 3.14 4.26
C LEU A 89 11.15 3.66 3.24
N ALA A 90 10.50 2.75 2.56
CA ALA A 90 9.32 3.05 1.75
C ALA A 90 8.13 2.25 2.28
N VAL A 91 6.99 2.92 2.42
CA VAL A 91 5.73 2.28 2.84
C VAL A 91 4.67 2.60 1.79
N GLU A 92 3.98 1.58 1.30
CA GLU A 92 2.80 1.75 0.48
C GLU A 92 1.56 1.32 1.26
N VAL A 93 0.57 2.19 1.34
CA VAL A 93 -0.69 1.96 2.06
C VAL A 93 -1.70 1.37 1.10
N HIS A 94 -2.26 0.24 1.46
CA HIS A 94 -3.35 -0.45 0.78
C HIS A 94 -4.48 -0.79 1.74
N PHE A 95 -5.60 -1.25 1.20
CA PHE A 95 -6.69 -1.87 1.96
C PHE A 95 -7.07 -3.18 1.29
N ASN A 96 -7.11 -4.22 2.06
CA ASN A 96 -7.41 -5.55 1.56
C ASN A 96 -8.86 -5.64 1.04
N SER A 97 -9.12 -6.55 0.14
CA SER A 97 -10.47 -6.81 -0.38
C SER A 97 -10.74 -8.29 -0.44
N LEU A 98 -12.01 -8.65 -0.29
CA LEU A 98 -12.47 -9.99 -0.63
C LEU A 98 -12.64 -10.04 -2.15
N ASP A 99 -11.64 -10.53 -2.84
CA ASP A 99 -11.88 -11.03 -4.19
C ASP A 99 -12.66 -12.34 -4.06
N THR A 100 -13.85 -12.39 -4.65
CA THR A 100 -14.72 -13.57 -4.63
C THR A 100 -14.09 -14.81 -5.27
N THR A 101 -12.93 -14.64 -5.91
CA THR A 101 -12.17 -15.71 -6.57
C THR A 101 -11.01 -16.25 -5.72
N GLN A 102 -10.65 -15.57 -4.62
CA GLN A 102 -9.58 -16.01 -3.72
C GLN A 102 -10.16 -16.61 -2.44
N THR A 103 -9.66 -17.75 -2.04
CA THR A 103 -9.85 -18.32 -0.69
C THR A 103 -9.01 -17.52 0.32
N LEU A 104 -9.35 -16.25 0.52
CA LEU A 104 -8.80 -15.48 1.63
C LEU A 104 -9.41 -15.97 2.94
N PRO A 105 -8.68 -15.86 4.06
CA PRO A 105 -9.23 -16.23 5.36
C PRO A 105 -10.54 -15.49 5.58
N ALA A 106 -11.52 -16.20 6.16
CA ALA A 106 -12.82 -15.61 6.51
C ALA A 106 -12.71 -14.43 7.50
N GLU A 107 -11.54 -14.24 8.05
CA GLU A 107 -11.21 -13.22 9.04
C GLU A 107 -10.67 -11.98 8.33
N ARG A 108 -11.31 -10.84 8.58
CA ARG A 108 -10.93 -9.53 8.09
C ARG A 108 -10.09 -8.82 9.14
N GLY A 109 -8.88 -8.41 8.79
CA GLY A 109 -7.98 -7.80 9.77
C GLY A 109 -6.78 -7.11 9.12
N CYS A 110 -5.82 -6.69 9.94
CA CYS A 110 -4.62 -6.01 9.47
C CYS A 110 -3.51 -6.98 9.08
N LEU A 111 -2.74 -6.60 8.09
CA LEU A 111 -1.55 -7.34 7.67
C LEU A 111 -0.46 -6.41 7.11
N THR A 112 0.78 -6.92 7.09
CA THR A 112 1.93 -6.20 6.53
C THR A 112 2.75 -7.14 5.66
N TYR A 113 3.14 -6.67 4.47
CA TYR A 113 4.06 -7.40 3.59
C TYR A 113 5.44 -6.76 3.57
N TYR A 114 6.47 -7.58 3.44
CA TYR A 114 7.87 -7.16 3.27
C TYR A 114 8.55 -8.00 2.17
N TYR A 115 9.70 -7.53 1.67
CA TYR A 115 10.45 -8.26 0.63
C TYR A 115 10.95 -9.61 1.17
N PRO A 116 10.69 -10.74 0.48
CA PRO A 116 11.12 -12.06 0.92
C PRO A 116 12.62 -12.14 1.17
N GLY A 117 12.98 -12.69 2.34
CA GLY A 117 14.39 -12.81 2.75
C GLY A 117 15.01 -11.54 3.35
N SER A 118 14.34 -10.39 3.33
CA SER A 118 14.80 -9.16 3.97
C SER A 118 14.65 -9.21 5.50
N GLN A 119 15.75 -9.40 6.21
CA GLN A 119 15.72 -9.39 7.68
C GLN A 119 15.34 -8.02 8.27
N SER A 120 15.80 -6.92 7.66
CA SER A 120 15.41 -5.56 8.08
C SER A 120 13.94 -5.31 7.79
N GLY A 121 13.46 -5.64 6.58
CA GLY A 121 12.05 -5.53 6.20
C GLY A 121 11.15 -6.32 7.14
N ARG A 122 11.52 -7.57 7.46
CA ARG A 122 10.78 -8.41 8.42
C ARG A 122 10.65 -7.77 9.80
N ARG A 123 11.77 -7.26 10.35
CA ARG A 123 11.73 -6.60 11.67
C ARG A 123 10.84 -5.38 11.67
N MET A 124 10.95 -4.53 10.65
CA MET A 124 10.10 -3.34 10.52
C MET A 124 8.63 -3.71 10.32
N ALA A 125 8.34 -4.71 9.49
CA ALA A 125 6.98 -5.22 9.28
C ALA A 125 6.37 -5.74 10.59
N GLN A 126 7.13 -6.45 11.41
CA GLN A 126 6.67 -6.93 12.72
C GLN A 126 6.38 -5.78 13.69
N GLN A 127 7.19 -4.72 13.71
CA GLN A 127 6.93 -3.53 14.53
C GLN A 127 5.66 -2.80 14.10
N VAL A 128 5.50 -2.59 12.80
CA VAL A 128 4.30 -1.98 12.21
C VAL A 128 3.06 -2.82 12.49
N GLN A 129 3.16 -4.14 12.32
CA GLN A 129 2.06 -5.07 12.59
C GLN A 129 1.64 -5.08 14.07
N GLU A 130 2.62 -5.02 14.98
CA GLU A 130 2.37 -4.93 16.43
C GLU A 130 1.56 -3.67 16.79
N VAL A 131 1.78 -2.57 16.09
CA VAL A 131 0.97 -1.36 16.26
C VAL A 131 -0.41 -1.55 15.65
N MET A 132 -0.51 -1.97 14.39
CA MET A 132 -1.80 -2.06 13.69
C MET A 132 -2.79 -3.00 14.38
N ARG A 133 -2.32 -4.14 14.92
CA ARG A 133 -3.18 -5.11 15.62
C ARG A 133 -3.85 -4.58 16.89
N GLN A 134 -3.39 -3.46 17.44
CA GLN A 134 -4.04 -2.81 18.59
C GLN A 134 -5.32 -2.08 18.18
N TYR A 135 -5.43 -1.71 16.91
CA TYR A 135 -6.56 -0.98 16.35
C TYR A 135 -7.44 -1.86 15.47
N PHE A 136 -6.85 -2.78 14.71
CA PHE A 136 -7.53 -3.58 13.70
C PHE A 136 -7.38 -5.07 13.98
N THR A 137 -8.48 -5.74 14.19
CA THR A 137 -8.53 -7.17 14.50
C THR A 137 -9.38 -7.94 13.48
N PRO A 138 -9.05 -9.21 13.25
CA PRO A 138 -7.91 -9.94 13.81
C PRO A 138 -6.56 -9.48 13.25
N ASP A 139 -5.48 -9.85 13.93
CA ASP A 139 -4.12 -9.73 13.47
C ASP A 139 -3.83 -10.86 12.47
N LEU A 140 -3.71 -10.52 11.19
CA LEU A 140 -3.39 -11.51 10.15
C LEU A 140 -1.88 -11.73 10.03
N GLY A 141 -1.04 -10.85 10.60
CA GLY A 141 0.39 -11.03 10.70
C GLY A 141 1.23 -10.25 9.70
N ALA A 142 2.55 -10.47 9.76
CA ALA A 142 3.53 -9.92 8.83
C ALA A 142 4.09 -11.04 7.94
N TYR A 143 4.01 -10.87 6.62
CA TYR A 143 4.29 -11.92 5.64
C TYR A 143 5.34 -11.54 4.60
N ASP A 144 6.02 -12.56 4.09
CA ASP A 144 6.78 -12.45 2.84
C ASP A 144 5.83 -12.04 1.70
N GLY A 145 6.18 -10.98 0.98
CA GLY A 145 5.36 -10.37 -0.06
C GLY A 145 5.33 -11.17 -1.36
N TYR A 146 4.88 -12.42 -1.29
CA TYR A 146 4.61 -13.26 -2.45
C TYR A 146 3.15 -13.12 -2.88
N VAL A 147 2.94 -13.04 -4.18
CA VAL A 147 1.60 -13.10 -4.80
C VAL A 147 1.57 -14.15 -5.90
N GLN A 148 0.43 -14.78 -6.07
CA GLN A 148 0.23 -15.72 -7.15
C GLN A 148 -0.01 -14.97 -8.46
N MET A 149 0.90 -15.15 -9.42
CA MET A 149 0.80 -14.58 -10.77
C MET A 149 0.75 -15.71 -11.79
N ASN A 150 -0.39 -15.89 -12.47
CA ASN A 150 -0.54 -16.86 -13.58
C ASN A 150 0.11 -18.22 -13.34
N LYS A 151 -0.23 -18.91 -12.24
CA LYS A 151 0.32 -20.22 -11.79
C LYS A 151 1.77 -20.19 -11.28
N THR A 152 2.42 -19.06 -11.21
CA THR A 152 3.72 -18.86 -10.59
C THR A 152 3.62 -17.94 -9.38
N MET A 153 4.50 -18.13 -8.40
CA MET A 153 4.63 -17.18 -7.28
C MET A 153 5.60 -16.08 -7.69
N GLY A 154 5.15 -14.85 -7.63
CA GLY A 154 5.98 -13.67 -7.84
C GLY A 154 6.06 -12.81 -6.57
N VAL A 155 7.08 -11.98 -6.46
CA VAL A 155 7.16 -10.98 -5.38
C VAL A 155 6.35 -9.76 -5.77
N ILE A 156 5.65 -9.17 -4.80
CA ILE A 156 4.91 -7.92 -5.00
C ILE A 156 5.88 -6.86 -5.55
N TRP A 157 5.51 -6.27 -6.67
CA TRP A 157 6.41 -5.46 -7.48
C TRP A 157 6.99 -4.25 -6.72
N PHE A 158 6.20 -3.56 -5.89
CA PHE A 158 6.69 -2.46 -5.05
C PHE A 158 7.84 -2.91 -4.15
N LEU A 159 7.70 -4.06 -3.50
CA LEU A 159 8.71 -4.62 -2.61
C LEU A 159 9.97 -5.06 -3.37
N ALA A 160 9.79 -5.62 -4.58
CA ALA A 160 10.89 -6.17 -5.38
C ALA A 160 11.76 -5.10 -6.06
N THR A 161 11.20 -3.92 -6.33
CA THR A 161 11.85 -2.89 -7.15
C THR A 161 12.29 -1.65 -6.39
N THR A 162 11.89 -1.51 -5.13
CA THR A 162 12.34 -0.43 -4.24
C THR A 162 13.75 -0.71 -3.73
N LYS A 163 14.66 0.27 -3.84
CA LYS A 163 16.07 0.11 -3.45
C LYS A 163 16.33 0.16 -1.95
N CYS A 164 15.47 0.78 -1.17
CA CYS A 164 15.52 0.75 0.29
C CYS A 164 14.57 -0.34 0.83
N PRO A 165 14.63 -0.70 2.12
CA PRO A 165 13.60 -1.52 2.74
C PRO A 165 12.21 -0.99 2.43
N ALA A 166 11.29 -1.88 2.08
CA ALA A 166 9.93 -1.51 1.68
C ALA A 166 8.89 -2.38 2.39
N LEU A 167 7.77 -1.78 2.73
CA LEU A 167 6.61 -2.42 3.33
C LEU A 167 5.35 -2.08 2.54
N ILE A 168 4.41 -3.03 2.49
CA ILE A 168 3.02 -2.74 2.16
C ILE A 168 2.22 -2.98 3.44
N ILE A 169 1.45 -1.98 3.83
CA ILE A 169 0.58 -2.08 5.00
C ILE A 169 -0.88 -2.12 4.53
N GLU A 170 -1.65 -3.02 5.11
CA GLU A 170 -3.08 -3.17 4.89
C GLU A 170 -3.78 -3.16 6.25
N PRO A 171 -4.13 -1.97 6.77
CA PRO A 171 -4.69 -1.84 8.11
C PRO A 171 -5.99 -2.60 8.30
N GLN A 172 -6.82 -2.69 7.25
CA GLN A 172 -8.09 -3.40 7.32
C GLN A 172 -8.61 -3.73 5.90
N PHE A 173 -9.70 -4.48 5.83
CA PHE A 173 -10.43 -4.73 4.59
C PHE A 173 -11.34 -3.54 4.24
N ILE A 174 -11.42 -3.22 2.94
CA ILE A 174 -12.12 -2.03 2.43
C ILE A 174 -13.63 -2.00 2.78
N ASP A 175 -14.24 -3.15 3.01
CA ASP A 175 -15.64 -3.27 3.44
C ASP A 175 -15.87 -2.95 4.93
N ARG A 176 -14.82 -2.61 5.67
CA ARG A 176 -14.84 -2.14 7.07
C ARG A 176 -14.62 -0.63 7.18
N LYS A 177 -15.34 0.14 6.37
CA LYS A 177 -15.21 1.60 6.25
C LYS A 177 -15.21 2.32 7.60
N GLU A 178 -16.17 2.01 8.47
CA GLU A 178 -16.34 2.65 9.77
C GLU A 178 -15.13 2.41 10.68
N ASP A 179 -14.60 1.18 10.68
CA ASP A 179 -13.39 0.83 11.43
C ASP A 179 -12.18 1.62 10.91
N ILE A 180 -12.00 1.65 9.59
CA ILE A 180 -10.89 2.36 8.94
C ILE A 180 -10.93 3.83 9.32
N GLN A 181 -12.06 4.49 9.13
CA GLN A 181 -12.20 5.94 9.34
C GLN A 181 -12.11 6.35 10.80
N SER A 182 -12.76 5.59 11.71
CA SER A 182 -12.76 5.91 13.13
C SER A 182 -11.42 5.70 13.82
N LYS A 183 -10.60 4.77 13.33
CA LYS A 183 -9.32 4.38 13.95
C LYS A 183 -8.09 4.93 13.24
N ARG A 184 -8.25 5.56 12.07
CA ARG A 184 -7.13 6.06 11.24
C ARG A 184 -6.20 6.95 12.04
N HIS A 185 -6.72 8.00 12.65
CA HIS A 185 -5.90 8.99 13.35
C HIS A 185 -5.04 8.34 14.44
N ASP A 186 -5.66 7.59 15.35
CA ASP A 186 -4.97 6.98 16.49
C ASP A 186 -3.92 5.95 16.02
N CYS A 187 -4.25 5.17 14.98
CA CYS A 187 -3.31 4.22 14.39
C CYS A 187 -2.14 4.93 13.71
N CYS A 188 -2.38 5.99 12.95
CA CYS A 188 -1.31 6.78 12.31
C CYS A 188 -0.39 7.45 13.36
N VAL A 189 -0.95 7.98 14.45
CA VAL A 189 -0.17 8.53 15.57
C VAL A 189 0.75 7.46 16.14
N ALA A 190 0.24 6.27 16.41
CA ALA A 190 1.04 5.17 16.95
C ALA A 190 2.11 4.68 15.94
N LEU A 191 1.76 4.55 14.64
CA LEU A 191 2.70 4.17 13.59
C LEU A 191 3.85 5.19 13.41
N ALA A 192 3.60 6.47 13.60
CA ALA A 192 4.64 7.50 13.49
C ALA A 192 5.69 7.44 14.62
N THR A 193 5.48 6.61 15.65
CA THR A 193 6.40 6.43 16.77
C THR A 193 7.39 5.27 16.61
N VAL A 194 7.15 4.38 15.65
CA VAL A 194 7.99 3.19 15.38
C VAL A 194 8.82 3.36 14.12
#